data_f4a0b9519fcf64b0f92049efcfcda7f3
#
_entry.id   f4a0b9519fcf64b0f92049efcfcda7f3
#
_cell.length_a   1.000
_cell.length_b   1.000
_cell.length_c   1.000
_cell.angle_alpha   90.00
_cell.angle_beta   90.00
_cell.angle_gamma   90.00
#
_symmetry.space_group_name_H-M   'P 1'
#
loop_
_entity.id
_entity.type
_entity.pdbx_description
1 polymer ?
#
loop_
_entity_poly.entity_id
_entity_poly.type
_entity_poly.pdbx_seq_one_letter_code
_entity_poly.pdbx_strand_id
1 'polypeptide(L)'
;VEQDHALVDCGCAPTPRERRALWPSVDRRTALGLGVIGLVGIAAVAGPLLPPAFAADYPSWDDVQAARANEAAKAQEVQKIQGLIDSLTSEVARTQAEAEARAAEFYQAQQDYFDAAQRADQLQSQADDQATKALDAANKAGRVAAQLYRNGGEDTSLQLFFAGSAASADDLLARLGTMDQLIGRNQAVYADAITARDAAQSLSDQAVVARDERDRLQQLAEQKMNEAQAAADAAQAALEAQQTHLGELQAQLAALQDTTAKTLADYQAGVEAARKAAAEAAARAAAEAAAKAAAAAQSGGGGSGGSVVASGWSRPSSGWQTSGYGPRSVQCGNGYCSTGFHYGVDLASGCGSAIYAANSGTVRYAGPNGGYGNYIKLDHGGGVGTGYGHIQNGGILVRSGQWVNSGQVIAYEGNTGNSFGCHVHFEVYINGNPTNPIPFMADRGISV
;
A
#
# COMPACT_ATOMS: atom_id res chain seq x y z
N VAL A 1 -45.05 31.04 -14.14
CA VAL A 1 -45.32 29.61 -14.44
C VAL A 1 -44.04 28.87 -14.21
N GLU A 2 -43.88 28.40 -12.98
CA GLU A 2 -42.79 27.52 -12.55
C GLU A 2 -43.09 26.11 -13.07
N GLN A 3 -42.13 25.52 -13.78
CA GLN A 3 -42.16 24.09 -14.13
C GLN A 3 -41.28 23.32 -13.14
N ASP A 4 -41.95 22.62 -12.21
CA ASP A 4 -41.41 21.60 -11.36
C ASP A 4 -40.85 20.44 -12.23
N HIS A 5 -39.55 20.24 -12.27
CA HIS A 5 -38.91 19.01 -12.74
C HIS A 5 -38.86 18.01 -11.58
N ALA A 6 -39.82 17.11 -11.52
CA ALA A 6 -39.82 15.95 -10.66
C ALA A 6 -38.63 15.06 -11.04
N LEU A 7 -37.66 14.92 -10.12
CA LEU A 7 -36.58 13.94 -10.20
C LEU A 7 -37.21 12.53 -10.09
N VAL A 8 -37.07 11.75 -11.13
CA VAL A 8 -37.46 10.33 -11.16
C VAL A 8 -36.57 9.58 -10.19
N ASP A 9 -37.12 9.17 -9.05
CA ASP A 9 -36.48 8.31 -8.07
C ASP A 9 -36.23 6.92 -8.72
N CYS A 10 -34.97 6.54 -8.91
CA CYS A 10 -34.56 5.30 -9.58
C CYS A 10 -34.76 4.03 -8.72
N GLY A 11 -35.35 4.09 -7.55
CA GLY A 11 -35.71 2.92 -6.73
C GLY A 11 -34.56 2.03 -6.23
N CYS A 12 -33.30 2.49 -6.36
CA CYS A 12 -32.11 1.69 -6.01
C CYS A 12 -31.63 1.87 -4.56
N ALA A 13 -32.26 2.74 -3.75
CA ALA A 13 -31.92 2.90 -2.34
C ALA A 13 -32.84 2.01 -1.49
N PRO A 14 -32.29 1.24 -0.53
CA PRO A 14 -33.11 0.40 0.35
C PRO A 14 -34.04 1.26 1.20
N THR A 15 -35.29 0.84 1.31
CA THR A 15 -36.33 1.52 2.08
C THR A 15 -35.98 1.56 3.58
N PRO A 16 -36.58 2.47 4.37
CA PRO A 16 -36.34 2.53 5.82
C PRO A 16 -36.70 1.22 6.56
N ARG A 17 -37.55 0.37 6.00
CA ARG A 17 -37.88 -0.97 6.55
C ARG A 17 -36.77 -1.97 6.25
N GLU A 18 -36.20 -1.96 5.05
CA GLU A 18 -35.09 -2.83 4.68
C GLU A 18 -33.81 -2.47 5.44
N ARG A 19 -33.54 -1.18 5.71
CA ARG A 19 -32.45 -0.73 6.58
C ARG A 19 -32.58 -1.23 8.02
N ARG A 20 -33.80 -1.32 8.55
CA ARG A 20 -34.03 -1.86 9.91
C ARG A 20 -33.86 -3.37 9.99
N ALA A 21 -34.08 -4.10 8.88
CA ALA A 21 -33.85 -5.55 8.82
C ALA A 21 -32.36 -5.91 8.74
N LEU A 22 -31.55 -5.02 8.16
CA LEU A 22 -30.08 -5.22 8.01
C LEU A 22 -29.29 -4.87 9.29
N TRP A 23 -29.87 -4.09 10.23
CA TRP A 23 -29.22 -3.69 11.47
C TRP A 23 -30.22 -3.86 12.66
N PRO A 24 -30.27 -5.04 13.28
CA PRO A 24 -31.09 -5.21 14.49
C PRO A 24 -30.54 -4.32 15.61
N SER A 25 -31.39 -3.49 16.20
CA SER A 25 -31.06 -2.65 17.34
C SER A 25 -30.74 -3.51 18.54
N VAL A 26 -29.51 -3.54 18.99
CA VAL A 26 -29.10 -4.21 20.24
C VAL A 26 -29.52 -3.29 21.40
N ASP A 27 -30.46 -3.76 22.22
CA ASP A 27 -30.93 -3.04 23.41
C ASP A 27 -29.82 -3.04 24.49
N ARG A 28 -29.61 -1.88 25.13
CA ARG A 28 -28.58 -1.67 26.17
C ARG A 28 -28.67 -2.61 27.39
N ARG A 29 -29.76 -3.35 27.55
CA ARG A 29 -29.94 -4.32 28.61
C ARG A 29 -29.38 -5.71 28.29
N THR A 30 -29.16 -6.03 27.03
CA THR A 30 -28.57 -7.31 26.59
C THR A 30 -27.04 -7.30 26.53
N ALA A 31 -26.40 -6.15 26.68
CA ALA A 31 -24.94 -6.01 26.62
C ALA A 31 -24.22 -6.38 27.94
N LEU A 32 -24.93 -6.62 29.03
CA LEU A 32 -24.32 -6.93 30.34
C LEU A 32 -24.41 -8.42 30.74
N GLY A 33 -24.88 -9.31 29.86
CA GLY A 33 -25.13 -10.73 30.18
C GLY A 33 -24.35 -11.77 29.39
N LEU A 34 -23.42 -11.40 28.51
CA LEU A 34 -22.65 -12.36 27.69
C LEU A 34 -21.14 -12.15 27.84
N GLY A 35 -20.67 -12.16 29.07
CA GLY A 35 -19.33 -12.64 29.36
C GLY A 35 -19.37 -14.16 29.39
N VAL A 36 -18.52 -14.79 28.58
CA VAL A 36 -18.33 -16.24 28.43
C VAL A 36 -19.31 -16.94 27.47
N ILE A 37 -18.72 -17.52 26.44
CA ILE A 37 -19.18 -18.40 25.37
C ILE A 37 -19.38 -17.69 24.03
N GLY A 38 -18.39 -17.83 23.19
CA GLY A 38 -18.43 -17.41 21.77
C GLY A 38 -17.24 -17.85 20.96
N LEU A 39 -16.68 -19.02 21.28
CA LEU A 39 -15.82 -19.76 20.36
C LEU A 39 -16.71 -20.60 19.44
N VAL A 40 -17.13 -20.11 18.28
CA VAL A 40 -17.48 -20.96 17.12
C VAL A 40 -17.36 -20.15 15.84
N GLY A 41 -16.50 -20.59 14.94
CA GLY A 41 -16.68 -20.48 13.50
C GLY A 41 -15.87 -19.41 12.76
N ILE A 42 -14.55 -19.43 12.85
CA ILE A 42 -13.74 -19.04 11.70
C ILE A 42 -13.09 -20.32 11.19
N ALA A 43 -13.39 -20.66 9.92
CA ALA A 43 -12.82 -21.82 9.27
C ALA A 43 -11.30 -21.72 9.31
N ALA A 44 -10.70 -22.65 10.04
CA ALA A 44 -9.27 -22.79 10.18
C ALA A 44 -8.65 -23.10 8.81
N VAL A 45 -7.92 -22.16 8.27
CA VAL A 45 -6.74 -22.51 7.50
C VAL A 45 -5.76 -23.05 8.56
N ALA A 46 -5.56 -24.37 8.58
CA ALA A 46 -4.68 -25.05 9.50
C ALA A 46 -3.22 -24.75 9.16
N GLY A 47 -2.76 -23.58 9.60
CA GLY A 47 -1.36 -23.41 9.96
C GLY A 47 -1.16 -24.07 11.33
N PRO A 48 0.03 -24.56 11.67
CA PRO A 48 0.28 -25.15 12.97
C PRO A 48 -0.08 -24.11 14.04
N LEU A 49 -1.14 -24.40 14.81
CA LEU A 49 -1.46 -23.65 16.00
C LEU A 49 -0.23 -23.75 16.92
N LEU A 50 0.55 -22.69 16.93
CA LEU A 50 1.63 -22.54 17.90
C LEU A 50 0.96 -22.57 19.27
N PRO A 51 1.40 -23.45 20.18
CA PRO A 51 0.94 -23.35 21.56
C PRO A 51 1.30 -21.95 22.03
N PRO A 52 0.37 -21.21 22.65
CA PRO A 52 0.72 -19.92 23.20
C PRO A 52 1.83 -20.13 24.21
N ALA A 53 3.02 -19.67 23.90
CA ALA A 53 4.16 -19.62 24.83
C ALA A 53 3.81 -18.80 26.10
N PHE A 54 2.63 -18.19 26.10
CA PHE A 54 2.04 -17.35 27.13
C PHE A 54 1.16 -18.11 28.13
N ALA A 55 0.93 -19.42 27.93
CA ALA A 55 0.20 -20.27 28.87
C ALA A 55 1.15 -21.08 29.79
N ALA A 56 2.42 -20.71 29.85
CA ALA A 56 3.36 -21.33 30.76
C ALA A 56 3.00 -20.96 32.22
N ASP A 57 2.89 -21.95 33.09
CA ASP A 57 2.77 -21.74 34.54
C ASP A 57 4.12 -21.18 35.05
N TYR A 58 4.18 -19.87 35.20
CA TYR A 58 5.34 -19.21 35.79
C TYR A 58 5.38 -19.48 37.28
N PRO A 59 6.56 -19.82 37.84
CA PRO A 59 6.69 -20.11 39.28
C PRO A 59 6.36 -18.86 40.10
N SER A 60 5.64 -19.12 41.20
CA SER A 60 5.39 -18.09 42.21
C SER A 60 6.59 -17.97 43.17
N TRP A 61 6.64 -16.89 43.95
CA TRP A 61 7.65 -16.76 44.99
C TRP A 61 7.48 -17.81 46.11
N ASP A 62 6.28 -18.36 46.31
CA ASP A 62 6.04 -19.45 47.25
C ASP A 62 6.67 -20.76 46.75
N ASP A 63 6.63 -21.03 45.46
CA ASP A 63 7.33 -22.16 44.83
C ASP A 63 8.83 -22.07 45.01
N VAL A 64 9.40 -20.84 44.83
CA VAL A 64 10.81 -20.58 45.09
C VAL A 64 11.17 -20.80 46.55
N GLN A 65 10.32 -20.37 47.47
CA GLN A 65 10.53 -20.58 48.89
C GLN A 65 10.50 -22.06 49.26
N ALA A 66 9.55 -22.80 48.73
CA ALA A 66 9.46 -24.25 48.95
C ALA A 66 10.66 -24.98 48.36
N ALA A 67 11.12 -24.59 47.18
CA ALA A 67 12.30 -25.17 46.53
C ALA A 67 13.61 -24.92 47.32
N ARG A 68 13.74 -23.75 47.96
CA ARG A 68 14.94 -23.44 48.81
C ARG A 68 15.09 -24.37 50.03
N ALA A 69 14.01 -24.98 50.47
CA ALA A 69 14.04 -25.92 51.62
C ALA A 69 14.60 -27.28 51.30
N ASN A 70 14.79 -27.66 50.02
CA ASN A 70 15.24 -28.97 49.57
C ASN A 70 16.15 -28.86 48.35
N GLU A 71 17.38 -29.39 48.41
CA GLU A 71 18.35 -29.29 47.33
C GLU A 71 17.90 -29.95 46.01
N ALA A 72 17.15 -31.04 46.06
CA ALA A 72 16.65 -31.71 44.86
C ALA A 72 15.55 -30.85 44.20
N ALA A 73 14.62 -30.31 44.96
CA ALA A 73 13.59 -29.40 44.49
C ALA A 73 14.18 -28.08 43.95
N LYS A 74 15.20 -27.56 44.62
CA LYS A 74 15.98 -26.39 44.17
C LYS A 74 16.60 -26.60 42.79
N ALA A 75 17.26 -27.72 42.55
CA ALA A 75 17.85 -28.05 41.26
C ALA A 75 16.82 -28.16 40.15
N GLN A 76 15.66 -28.75 40.41
CA GLN A 76 14.55 -28.84 39.46
C GLN A 76 13.97 -27.47 39.10
N GLU A 77 13.73 -26.60 40.10
CA GLU A 77 13.17 -25.26 39.88
C GLU A 77 14.13 -24.33 39.15
N VAL A 78 15.46 -24.45 39.42
CA VAL A 78 16.49 -23.77 38.65
C VAL A 78 16.44 -24.16 37.16
N GLN A 79 16.34 -25.46 36.86
CA GLN A 79 16.24 -25.92 35.47
C GLN A 79 14.94 -25.43 34.80
N LYS A 80 13.81 -25.45 35.50
CA LYS A 80 12.52 -24.94 35.00
C LYS A 80 12.60 -23.46 34.66
N ILE A 81 13.11 -22.66 35.57
CA ILE A 81 13.24 -21.20 35.34
C ILE A 81 14.21 -20.89 34.21
N GLN A 82 15.34 -21.57 34.11
CA GLN A 82 16.27 -21.41 32.99
C GLN A 82 15.58 -21.76 31.66
N GLY A 83 14.85 -22.87 31.60
CA GLY A 83 14.09 -23.27 30.42
C GLY A 83 13.02 -22.25 30.02
N LEU A 84 12.35 -21.61 30.97
CA LEU A 84 11.40 -20.53 30.70
C LEU A 84 12.08 -19.26 30.15
N ILE A 85 13.21 -18.86 30.70
CA ILE A 85 14.03 -17.73 30.21
C ILE A 85 14.50 -17.98 28.78
N ASP A 86 15.01 -19.19 28.51
CA ASP A 86 15.49 -19.58 27.17
C ASP A 86 14.31 -19.62 26.18
N SER A 87 13.16 -20.15 26.61
CA SER A 87 11.94 -20.20 25.79
C SER A 87 11.45 -18.80 25.43
N LEU A 88 11.34 -17.88 26.41
CA LEU A 88 10.94 -16.48 26.15
C LEU A 88 11.89 -15.79 25.18
N THR A 89 13.20 -15.98 25.35
CA THR A 89 14.21 -15.36 24.50
C THR A 89 14.15 -15.92 23.07
N SER A 90 14.01 -17.24 22.95
CA SER A 90 13.92 -17.91 21.64
C SER A 90 12.63 -17.54 20.91
N GLU A 91 11.52 -17.42 21.64
CA GLU A 91 10.22 -17.04 21.05
C GLU A 91 10.23 -15.62 20.50
N VAL A 92 10.83 -14.66 21.21
CA VAL A 92 11.00 -13.30 20.69
C VAL A 92 11.83 -13.31 19.41
N ALA A 93 12.97 -14.02 19.39
CA ALA A 93 13.81 -14.07 18.20
C ALA A 93 13.09 -14.73 17.01
N ARG A 94 12.34 -15.82 17.27
CA ARG A 94 11.57 -16.53 16.25
C ARG A 94 10.46 -15.65 15.66
N THR A 95 9.66 -15.00 16.52
CA THR A 95 8.53 -14.18 16.07
C THR A 95 8.98 -12.91 15.37
N GLN A 96 10.10 -12.31 15.79
CA GLN A 96 10.71 -11.17 15.08
C GLN A 96 11.18 -11.57 13.68
N ALA A 97 11.90 -12.70 13.55
CA ALA A 97 12.34 -13.18 12.24
C ALA A 97 11.15 -13.51 11.31
N GLU A 98 10.07 -14.09 11.85
CA GLU A 98 8.86 -14.34 11.08
C GLU A 98 8.17 -13.04 10.63
N ALA A 99 8.07 -12.05 11.50
CA ALA A 99 7.49 -10.74 11.16
C ALA A 99 8.29 -10.04 10.04
N GLU A 100 9.63 -10.11 10.08
CA GLU A 100 10.49 -9.57 9.03
C GLU A 100 10.27 -10.31 7.69
N ALA A 101 10.19 -11.65 7.72
CA ALA A 101 9.96 -12.44 6.52
C ALA A 101 8.59 -12.13 5.88
N ARG A 102 7.51 -12.07 6.68
CA ARG A 102 6.16 -11.72 6.19
C ARG A 102 6.08 -10.29 5.67
N ALA A 103 6.75 -9.36 6.31
CA ALA A 103 6.85 -7.99 5.82
C ALA A 103 7.54 -7.91 4.44
N ALA A 104 8.60 -8.69 4.23
CA ALA A 104 9.28 -8.77 2.94
C ALA A 104 8.38 -9.38 1.84
N GLU A 105 7.62 -10.45 2.15
CA GLU A 105 6.66 -11.06 1.23
C GLU A 105 5.54 -10.07 0.85
N PHE A 106 4.98 -9.34 1.81
CA PHE A 106 3.98 -8.30 1.55
C PHE A 106 4.55 -7.22 0.64
N TYR A 107 5.76 -6.73 0.94
CA TYR A 107 6.42 -5.73 0.11
C TYR A 107 6.56 -6.19 -1.35
N GLN A 108 7.01 -7.43 -1.58
CA GLN A 108 7.14 -7.97 -2.94
C GLN A 108 5.77 -8.04 -3.65
N ALA A 109 4.75 -8.58 -3.00
CA ALA A 109 3.40 -8.66 -3.57
C ALA A 109 2.84 -7.27 -3.92
N GLN A 110 3.18 -6.26 -3.14
CA GLN A 110 2.80 -4.87 -3.41
C GLN A 110 3.53 -4.30 -4.64
N GLN A 111 4.82 -4.60 -4.83
CA GLN A 111 5.55 -4.19 -6.04
C GLN A 111 4.96 -4.85 -7.29
N ASP A 112 4.66 -6.15 -7.23
CA ASP A 112 4.04 -6.89 -8.32
C ASP A 112 2.68 -6.28 -8.71
N TYR A 113 1.88 -5.88 -7.71
CA TYR A 113 0.62 -5.16 -7.94
C TYR A 113 0.84 -3.81 -8.65
N PHE A 114 1.82 -3.00 -8.24
CA PHE A 114 2.11 -1.71 -8.90
C PHE A 114 2.50 -1.89 -10.36
N ASP A 115 3.35 -2.85 -10.66
CA ASP A 115 3.80 -3.11 -12.02
C ASP A 115 2.63 -3.58 -12.89
N ALA A 116 1.76 -4.43 -12.36
CA ALA A 116 0.54 -4.87 -13.04
C ALA A 116 -0.46 -3.72 -13.25
N ALA A 117 -0.65 -2.86 -12.26
CA ALA A 117 -1.53 -1.69 -12.36
C ALA A 117 -1.05 -0.74 -13.47
N GLN A 118 0.25 -0.42 -13.49
CA GLN A 118 0.83 0.41 -14.54
C GLN A 118 0.65 -0.22 -15.93
N ARG A 119 0.88 -1.53 -16.06
CA ARG A 119 0.70 -2.24 -17.33
C ARG A 119 -0.77 -2.22 -17.79
N ALA A 120 -1.71 -2.42 -16.88
CA ALA A 120 -3.14 -2.36 -17.18
C ALA A 120 -3.55 -0.96 -17.69
N ASP A 121 -3.08 0.11 -17.04
CA ASP A 121 -3.35 1.48 -17.44
C ASP A 121 -2.76 1.81 -18.81
N GLN A 122 -1.54 1.37 -19.09
CA GLN A 122 -0.88 1.56 -20.39
C GLN A 122 -1.63 0.84 -21.52
N LEU A 123 -2.01 -0.41 -21.32
CA LEU A 123 -2.77 -1.19 -22.30
C LEU A 123 -4.16 -0.62 -22.52
N GLN A 124 -4.83 -0.14 -21.48
CA GLN A 124 -6.12 0.53 -21.61
C GLN A 124 -6.00 1.81 -22.44
N SER A 125 -5.01 2.66 -22.18
CA SER A 125 -4.76 3.86 -22.97
C SER A 125 -4.48 3.55 -24.43
N GLN A 126 -3.67 2.52 -24.70
CA GLN A 126 -3.39 2.07 -26.08
C GLN A 126 -4.62 1.51 -26.78
N ALA A 127 -5.48 0.78 -26.05
CA ALA A 127 -6.73 0.26 -26.57
C ALA A 127 -7.70 1.39 -26.96
N ASP A 128 -7.83 2.42 -26.10
CA ASP A 128 -8.69 3.58 -26.35
C ASP A 128 -8.21 4.39 -27.56
N ASP A 129 -6.90 4.64 -27.65
CA ASP A 129 -6.31 5.31 -28.82
C ASP A 129 -6.52 4.53 -30.11
N GLN A 130 -6.37 3.21 -30.07
CA GLN A 130 -6.57 2.36 -31.24
C GLN A 130 -8.05 2.21 -31.62
N ALA A 131 -8.95 2.18 -30.63
CA ALA A 131 -10.39 2.20 -30.88
C ALA A 131 -10.81 3.48 -31.61
N THR A 132 -10.24 4.63 -31.23
CA THR A 132 -10.46 5.91 -31.92
C THR A 132 -9.99 5.84 -33.37
N LYS A 133 -8.79 5.31 -33.64
CA LYS A 133 -8.27 5.13 -35.00
C LYS A 133 -9.14 4.15 -35.81
N ALA A 134 -9.62 3.08 -35.19
CA ALA A 134 -10.51 2.12 -35.85
C ALA A 134 -11.83 2.76 -36.24
N LEU A 135 -12.40 3.60 -35.37
CA LEU A 135 -13.63 4.35 -35.67
C LEU A 135 -13.44 5.33 -36.82
N ASP A 136 -12.31 6.05 -36.85
CA ASP A 136 -11.98 6.97 -37.94
C ASP A 136 -11.79 6.23 -39.27
N ALA A 137 -11.12 5.07 -39.26
CA ALA A 137 -10.93 4.25 -40.45
C ALA A 137 -12.29 3.67 -40.94
N ALA A 138 -13.16 3.19 -40.04
CA ALA A 138 -14.50 2.73 -40.36
C ALA A 138 -15.34 3.85 -40.97
N ASN A 139 -15.30 5.08 -40.41
CA ASN A 139 -15.99 6.24 -40.96
C ASN A 139 -15.50 6.63 -42.36
N LYS A 140 -14.19 6.52 -42.63
CA LYS A 140 -13.63 6.72 -43.97
C LYS A 140 -14.16 5.66 -44.96
N ALA A 141 -14.11 4.39 -44.58
CA ALA A 141 -14.64 3.29 -45.39
C ALA A 141 -16.14 3.45 -45.66
N GLY A 142 -16.93 3.82 -44.65
CA GLY A 142 -18.36 4.12 -44.78
C GLY A 142 -18.66 5.25 -45.77
N ARG A 143 -17.85 6.33 -45.75
CA ARG A 143 -17.98 7.42 -46.75
C ARG A 143 -17.71 6.94 -48.18
N VAL A 144 -16.69 6.12 -48.36
CA VAL A 144 -16.36 5.52 -49.67
C VAL A 144 -17.51 4.64 -50.14
N ALA A 145 -18.03 3.76 -49.27
CA ALA A 145 -19.18 2.91 -49.60
C ALA A 145 -20.42 3.71 -49.97
N ALA A 146 -20.74 4.77 -49.23
CA ALA A 146 -21.88 5.66 -49.51
C ALA A 146 -21.71 6.44 -50.83
N GLN A 147 -20.50 6.82 -51.20
CA GLN A 147 -20.21 7.45 -52.49
C GLN A 147 -20.39 6.46 -53.66
N LEU A 148 -19.85 5.24 -53.53
CA LEU A 148 -20.04 4.17 -54.52
C LEU A 148 -21.54 3.85 -54.72
N TYR A 149 -22.30 3.72 -53.64
CA TYR A 149 -23.74 3.47 -53.70
C TYR A 149 -24.51 4.62 -54.38
N ARG A 150 -24.24 5.86 -54.05
CA ARG A 150 -24.91 7.04 -54.66
C ARG A 150 -24.56 7.24 -56.12
N ASN A 151 -23.39 6.83 -56.54
CA ASN A 151 -22.98 6.92 -57.93
C ASN A 151 -23.44 5.71 -58.80
N GLY A 152 -24.35 4.85 -58.29
CA GLY A 152 -25.01 3.80 -59.05
C GLY A 152 -24.21 2.51 -59.18
N GLY A 153 -23.21 2.28 -58.36
CA GLY A 153 -22.29 1.15 -58.43
C GLY A 153 -21.32 1.22 -59.62
N GLU A 154 -20.53 0.16 -59.82
CA GLU A 154 -19.48 0.11 -60.85
C GLU A 154 -20.06 0.26 -62.26
N ASP A 155 -21.26 -0.22 -62.55
CA ASP A 155 -21.87 -0.20 -63.90
C ASP A 155 -22.15 1.24 -64.37
N THR A 156 -22.67 2.12 -63.56
CA THR A 156 -23.02 3.49 -63.93
C THR A 156 -21.75 4.36 -64.06
N SER A 157 -20.72 4.12 -63.26
CA SER A 157 -19.44 4.78 -63.34
C SER A 157 -18.70 4.36 -64.62
N LEU A 158 -18.76 3.09 -64.97
CA LEU A 158 -18.19 2.55 -66.22
C LEU A 158 -18.93 3.11 -67.45
N GLN A 159 -20.26 3.19 -67.45
CA GLN A 159 -21.04 3.74 -68.56
C GLN A 159 -20.75 5.24 -68.77
N LEU A 160 -20.70 6.04 -67.74
CA LEU A 160 -20.29 7.46 -67.83
C LEU A 160 -18.83 7.65 -68.26
N PHE A 161 -17.96 6.75 -67.85
CA PHE A 161 -16.53 6.79 -68.16
C PHE A 161 -16.28 6.45 -69.64
N PHE A 162 -17.07 5.53 -70.21
CA PHE A 162 -16.99 5.13 -71.62
C PHE A 162 -17.96 5.88 -72.54
N ALA A 163 -18.88 6.70 -72.02
CA ALA A 163 -19.83 7.49 -72.81
C ALA A 163 -19.22 8.66 -73.59
N GLY A 164 -17.97 9.06 -73.23
CA GLY A 164 -17.21 10.05 -73.98
C GLY A 164 -16.36 9.38 -75.09
N SER A 165 -16.43 9.86 -76.31
CA SER A 165 -15.54 9.39 -77.40
C SER A 165 -14.09 9.65 -76.97
N ALA A 166 -13.30 8.56 -76.75
CA ALA A 166 -11.86 8.65 -76.55
C ALA A 166 -11.22 9.14 -77.90
N ALA A 167 -10.56 10.28 -77.86
CA ALA A 167 -9.94 10.87 -79.08
C ALA A 167 -8.67 10.10 -79.49
N SER A 168 -8.09 9.27 -78.59
CA SER A 168 -6.94 8.42 -78.87
C SER A 168 -6.88 7.19 -77.95
N ALA A 169 -6.13 6.14 -78.34
CA ALA A 169 -5.86 4.97 -77.50
C ALA A 169 -5.13 5.35 -76.20
N ASP A 170 -4.28 6.37 -76.23
CA ASP A 170 -3.56 6.87 -75.08
C ASP A 170 -4.47 7.51 -74.03
N ASP A 171 -5.53 8.20 -74.48
CA ASP A 171 -6.56 8.79 -73.59
C ASP A 171 -7.40 7.70 -72.89
N LEU A 172 -7.72 6.63 -73.59
CA LEU A 172 -8.37 5.46 -73.05
C LEU A 172 -7.50 4.76 -72.00
N LEU A 173 -6.19 4.54 -72.30
CA LEU A 173 -5.28 3.91 -71.37
C LEU A 173 -5.03 4.77 -70.11
N ALA A 174 -4.95 6.07 -70.26
CA ALA A 174 -4.84 6.98 -69.14
C ALA A 174 -6.07 6.93 -68.22
N ARG A 175 -7.27 6.86 -68.79
CA ARG A 175 -8.55 6.70 -68.04
C ARG A 175 -8.63 5.34 -67.35
N LEU A 176 -8.23 4.26 -68.00
CA LEU A 176 -8.14 2.94 -67.37
C LEU A 176 -7.15 2.89 -66.23
N GLY A 177 -5.99 3.53 -66.37
CA GLY A 177 -4.97 3.66 -65.32
C GLY A 177 -5.46 4.46 -64.09
N THR A 178 -6.27 5.53 -64.33
CA THR A 178 -6.85 6.30 -63.18
C THR A 178 -7.95 5.50 -62.49
N MET A 179 -8.70 4.66 -63.22
CA MET A 179 -9.72 3.79 -62.64
C MET A 179 -9.12 2.66 -61.82
N ASP A 180 -8.04 2.04 -62.29
CA ASP A 180 -7.31 1.05 -61.52
C ASP A 180 -6.72 1.65 -60.19
N GLN A 181 -6.18 2.86 -60.24
CA GLN A 181 -5.75 3.59 -59.06
C GLN A 181 -6.92 3.89 -58.07
N LEU A 182 -8.10 4.23 -58.55
CA LEU A 182 -9.28 4.48 -57.69
C LEU A 182 -9.78 3.19 -57.03
N ILE A 183 -9.83 2.08 -57.77
CA ILE A 183 -10.19 0.77 -57.21
C ILE A 183 -9.16 0.35 -56.14
N GLY A 184 -7.87 0.47 -56.43
CA GLY A 184 -6.80 0.16 -55.49
C GLY A 184 -6.87 1.02 -54.23
N ARG A 185 -7.17 2.32 -54.34
CA ARG A 185 -7.39 3.22 -53.19
C ARG A 185 -8.59 2.81 -52.35
N ASN A 186 -9.70 2.44 -52.96
CA ASN A 186 -10.90 1.99 -52.24
C ASN A 186 -10.62 0.69 -51.48
N GLN A 187 -9.96 -0.27 -52.12
CA GLN A 187 -9.53 -1.52 -51.48
C GLN A 187 -8.62 -1.28 -50.29
N ALA A 188 -7.66 -0.35 -50.40
CA ALA A 188 -6.75 0.04 -49.33
C ALA A 188 -7.50 0.61 -48.12
N VAL A 189 -8.49 1.49 -48.35
CA VAL A 189 -9.32 2.08 -47.24
C VAL A 189 -10.08 1.00 -46.48
N TYR A 190 -10.62 -0.03 -47.16
CA TYR A 190 -11.28 -1.14 -46.49
C TYR A 190 -10.28 -2.04 -45.74
N ALA A 191 -9.14 -2.34 -46.33
CA ALA A 191 -8.08 -3.11 -45.69
C ALA A 191 -7.57 -2.41 -44.41
N ASP A 192 -7.33 -1.09 -44.49
CA ASP A 192 -6.94 -0.28 -43.35
C ASP A 192 -7.96 -0.30 -42.23
N ALA A 193 -9.27 -0.22 -42.58
CA ALA A 193 -10.36 -0.29 -41.59
C ALA A 193 -10.42 -1.65 -40.87
N ILE A 194 -10.25 -2.75 -41.62
CA ILE A 194 -10.18 -4.10 -41.03
C ILE A 194 -8.97 -4.23 -40.12
N THR A 195 -7.80 -3.82 -40.58
CA THR A 195 -6.54 -3.88 -39.79
C THR A 195 -6.67 -3.05 -38.49
N ALA A 196 -7.22 -1.83 -38.58
CA ALA A 196 -7.41 -0.97 -37.44
C ALA A 196 -8.41 -1.58 -36.43
N ARG A 197 -9.50 -2.20 -36.90
CA ARG A 197 -10.46 -2.91 -36.06
C ARG A 197 -9.81 -4.09 -35.33
N ASP A 198 -9.08 -4.92 -36.05
CA ASP A 198 -8.47 -6.12 -35.49
C ASP A 198 -7.36 -5.76 -34.47
N ALA A 199 -6.62 -4.70 -34.72
CA ALA A 199 -5.66 -4.15 -33.76
C ALA A 199 -6.34 -3.59 -32.52
N ALA A 200 -7.46 -2.87 -32.67
CA ALA A 200 -8.24 -2.36 -31.54
C ALA A 200 -8.79 -3.49 -30.68
N GLN A 201 -9.33 -4.56 -31.31
CA GLN A 201 -9.83 -5.73 -30.58
C GLN A 201 -8.71 -6.43 -29.82
N SER A 202 -7.56 -6.67 -30.45
CA SER A 202 -6.41 -7.31 -29.81
C SER A 202 -5.91 -6.53 -28.59
N LEU A 203 -5.80 -5.20 -28.66
CA LEU A 203 -5.41 -4.37 -27.55
C LEU A 203 -6.46 -4.34 -26.43
N SER A 204 -7.75 -4.32 -26.79
CA SER A 204 -8.84 -4.44 -25.83
C SER A 204 -8.78 -5.75 -25.04
N ASP A 205 -8.56 -6.87 -25.75
CA ASP A 205 -8.43 -8.19 -25.10
C ASP A 205 -7.20 -8.23 -24.16
N GLN A 206 -6.08 -7.66 -24.55
CA GLN A 206 -4.90 -7.55 -23.72
C GLN A 206 -5.13 -6.65 -22.48
N ALA A 207 -5.87 -5.55 -22.64
CA ALA A 207 -6.22 -4.68 -21.53
C ALA A 207 -7.14 -5.38 -20.51
N VAL A 208 -8.05 -6.24 -20.96
CA VAL A 208 -8.89 -7.08 -20.07
C VAL A 208 -8.02 -8.02 -19.25
N VAL A 209 -7.14 -8.79 -19.89
CA VAL A 209 -6.24 -9.74 -19.22
C VAL A 209 -5.34 -9.03 -18.21
N ALA A 210 -4.82 -7.85 -18.57
CA ALA A 210 -3.96 -7.08 -17.67
C ALA A 210 -4.71 -6.54 -16.44
N ARG A 211 -5.99 -6.17 -16.60
CA ARG A 211 -6.85 -5.76 -15.46
C ARG A 211 -7.16 -6.94 -14.53
N ASP A 212 -7.47 -8.10 -15.09
CA ASP A 212 -7.72 -9.31 -14.30
C ASP A 212 -6.48 -9.69 -13.49
N GLU A 213 -5.30 -9.59 -14.08
CA GLU A 213 -4.04 -9.86 -13.38
C GLU A 213 -3.73 -8.81 -12.29
N ARG A 214 -3.98 -7.52 -12.54
CA ARG A 214 -3.89 -6.46 -11.53
C ARG A 214 -4.80 -6.77 -10.34
N ASP A 215 -6.07 -7.14 -10.59
CA ASP A 215 -7.04 -7.40 -9.53
C ASP A 215 -6.65 -8.65 -8.72
N ARG A 216 -6.11 -9.68 -9.37
CA ARG A 216 -5.55 -10.87 -8.71
C ARG A 216 -4.37 -10.51 -7.80
N LEU A 217 -3.45 -9.68 -8.29
CA LEU A 217 -2.27 -9.25 -7.52
C LEU A 217 -2.65 -8.30 -6.38
N GLN A 218 -3.70 -7.48 -6.55
CA GLN A 218 -4.26 -6.70 -5.44
C GLN A 218 -4.73 -7.59 -4.31
N GLN A 219 -5.51 -8.63 -4.61
CA GLN A 219 -5.98 -9.58 -3.59
C GLN A 219 -4.82 -10.30 -2.90
N LEU A 220 -3.78 -10.67 -3.66
CA LEU A 220 -2.58 -11.27 -3.08
C LEU A 220 -1.86 -10.32 -2.14
N ALA A 221 -1.71 -9.04 -2.52
CA ALA A 221 -1.08 -8.04 -1.68
C ALA A 221 -1.88 -7.79 -0.39
N GLU A 222 -3.22 -7.76 -0.46
CA GLU A 222 -4.10 -7.67 0.72
C GLU A 222 -3.97 -8.89 1.64
N GLN A 223 -3.89 -10.09 1.08
CA GLN A 223 -3.63 -11.31 1.86
C GLN A 223 -2.27 -11.23 2.57
N LYS A 224 -1.21 -10.88 1.85
CA LYS A 224 0.15 -10.76 2.41
C LYS A 224 0.25 -9.65 3.47
N MET A 225 -0.49 -8.57 3.32
CA MET A 225 -0.61 -7.54 4.34
C MET A 225 -1.20 -8.10 5.65
N ASN A 226 -2.27 -8.89 5.57
CA ASN A 226 -2.90 -9.50 6.74
C ASN A 226 -1.97 -10.52 7.41
N GLU A 227 -1.22 -11.32 6.64
CA GLU A 227 -0.22 -12.26 7.15
C GLU A 227 0.92 -11.52 7.87
N ALA A 228 1.42 -10.44 7.29
CA ALA A 228 2.47 -9.61 7.89
C ALA A 228 1.99 -8.93 9.18
N GLN A 229 0.74 -8.46 9.21
CA GLN A 229 0.14 -7.88 10.41
C GLN A 229 0.06 -8.92 11.54
N ALA A 230 -0.48 -10.11 11.27
CA ALA A 230 -0.59 -11.16 12.27
C ALA A 230 0.79 -11.58 12.85
N ALA A 231 1.83 -11.63 12.01
CA ALA A 231 3.19 -11.92 12.45
C ALA A 231 3.78 -10.79 13.31
N ALA A 232 3.51 -9.53 12.96
CA ALA A 232 3.94 -8.37 13.76
C ALA A 232 3.26 -8.34 15.13
N ASP A 233 1.95 -8.64 15.20
CA ASP A 233 1.21 -8.73 16.46
C ASP A 233 1.75 -9.86 17.35
N ALA A 234 2.10 -11.00 16.77
CA ALA A 234 2.72 -12.10 17.50
C ALA A 234 4.11 -11.73 18.06
N ALA A 235 4.93 -11.02 17.28
CA ALA A 235 6.24 -10.55 17.71
C ALA A 235 6.11 -9.53 18.85
N GLN A 236 5.14 -8.61 18.76
CA GLN A 236 4.85 -7.65 19.82
C GLN A 236 4.40 -8.36 21.11
N ALA A 237 3.49 -9.32 21.02
CA ALA A 237 3.01 -10.09 22.17
C ALA A 237 4.15 -10.89 22.84
N ALA A 238 5.06 -11.48 22.05
CA ALA A 238 6.22 -12.19 22.57
C ALA A 238 7.18 -11.24 23.32
N LEU A 239 7.41 -10.05 22.78
CA LEU A 239 8.26 -9.04 23.41
C LEU A 239 7.65 -8.53 24.74
N GLU A 240 6.34 -8.29 24.78
CA GLU A 240 5.61 -7.87 25.99
C GLU A 240 5.67 -8.95 27.08
N ALA A 241 5.48 -10.22 26.71
CA ALA A 241 5.61 -11.32 27.64
C ALA A 241 7.04 -11.44 28.19
N GLN A 242 8.04 -11.31 27.35
CA GLN A 242 9.44 -11.28 27.79
C GLN A 242 9.69 -10.13 28.76
N GLN A 243 9.28 -8.90 28.44
CA GLN A 243 9.46 -7.73 29.30
C GLN A 243 8.75 -7.89 30.66
N THR A 244 7.59 -8.54 30.67
CA THR A 244 6.81 -8.77 31.89
C THR A 244 7.45 -9.79 32.81
N HIS A 245 7.95 -10.90 32.28
CA HIS A 245 8.34 -12.07 33.07
C HIS A 245 9.84 -12.22 33.26
N LEU A 246 10.67 -11.75 32.31
CA LEU A 246 12.12 -12.00 32.35
C LEU A 246 12.78 -11.49 33.63
N GLY A 247 12.45 -10.25 34.05
CA GLY A 247 13.06 -9.65 35.26
C GLY A 247 12.71 -10.43 36.53
N GLU A 248 11.49 -10.92 36.63
CA GLU A 248 11.04 -11.72 37.76
C GLU A 248 11.70 -13.10 37.79
N LEU A 249 11.71 -13.81 36.64
CA LEU A 249 12.39 -15.10 36.51
C LEU A 249 13.89 -15.01 36.83
N GLN A 250 14.55 -13.98 36.38
CA GLN A 250 15.96 -13.74 36.71
C GLN A 250 16.17 -13.50 38.20
N ALA A 251 15.30 -12.77 38.86
CA ALA A 251 15.38 -12.55 40.31
C ALA A 251 15.09 -13.83 41.10
N GLN A 252 14.12 -14.64 40.67
CA GLN A 252 13.80 -15.96 41.26
C GLN A 252 15.00 -16.92 41.10
N LEU A 253 15.60 -16.97 39.91
CA LEU A 253 16.80 -17.76 39.64
C LEU A 253 17.95 -17.34 40.55
N ALA A 254 18.21 -16.04 40.67
CA ALA A 254 19.23 -15.50 41.55
C ALA A 254 18.95 -15.87 43.03
N ALA A 255 17.71 -15.80 43.49
CA ALA A 255 17.33 -16.19 44.84
C ALA A 255 17.54 -17.68 45.14
N LEU A 256 17.36 -18.56 44.15
CA LEU A 256 17.63 -19.99 44.27
C LEU A 256 19.14 -20.29 44.29
N GLN A 257 19.93 -19.53 43.54
CA GLN A 257 21.38 -19.72 43.45
C GLN A 257 22.17 -19.05 44.60
N ASP A 258 21.53 -18.08 45.30
CA ASP A 258 22.20 -17.30 46.38
C ASP A 258 22.36 -18.19 47.63
N THR A 259 23.59 -18.18 48.14
CA THR A 259 23.96 -18.83 49.40
C THR A 259 24.11 -17.82 50.55
N THR A 260 23.79 -16.55 50.30
CA THR A 260 23.89 -15.49 51.31
C THR A 260 22.62 -15.38 52.15
N ALA A 261 22.61 -14.48 53.15
CA ALA A 261 21.50 -14.28 54.06
C ALA A 261 20.35 -13.42 53.47
N LYS A 262 20.38 -13.08 52.20
CA LYS A 262 19.29 -12.31 51.55
C LYS A 262 17.95 -13.07 51.60
N THR A 263 16.91 -12.36 51.96
CA THR A 263 15.57 -12.90 52.02
C THR A 263 14.87 -12.84 50.65
N LEU A 264 13.82 -13.62 50.46
CA LEU A 264 13.01 -13.50 49.23
C LEU A 264 12.37 -12.11 49.11
N ALA A 265 12.04 -11.49 50.21
CA ALA A 265 11.49 -10.11 50.24
C ALA A 265 12.50 -9.09 49.65
N ASP A 266 13.79 -9.27 49.85
CA ASP A 266 14.82 -8.40 49.26
C ASP A 266 14.86 -8.53 47.73
N TYR A 267 14.68 -9.75 47.19
CA TYR A 267 14.61 -9.98 45.75
C TYR A 267 13.33 -9.44 45.14
N GLN A 268 12.19 -9.63 45.80
CA GLN A 268 10.92 -9.06 45.37
C GLN A 268 10.94 -7.53 45.33
N ALA A 269 11.49 -6.91 46.37
CA ALA A 269 11.69 -5.44 46.41
C ALA A 269 12.60 -4.97 45.27
N GLY A 270 13.63 -5.73 44.92
CA GLY A 270 14.49 -5.46 43.78
C GLY A 270 13.75 -5.48 42.44
N VAL A 271 12.86 -6.48 42.22
CA VAL A 271 12.02 -6.56 41.02
C VAL A 271 11.09 -5.35 40.91
N GLU A 272 10.39 -5.04 41.99
CA GLU A 272 9.49 -3.86 42.03
C GLU A 272 10.26 -2.54 41.79
N ALA A 273 11.42 -2.39 42.36
CA ALA A 273 12.28 -1.23 42.11
C ALA A 273 12.75 -1.15 40.65
N ALA A 274 13.12 -2.28 40.04
CA ALA A 274 13.49 -2.35 38.64
C ALA A 274 12.31 -2.04 37.70
N ARG A 275 11.12 -2.58 37.96
CA ARG A 275 9.90 -2.27 37.20
C ARG A 275 9.56 -0.78 37.27
N LYS A 276 9.63 -0.20 38.47
CA LYS A 276 9.40 1.24 38.65
C LYS A 276 10.43 2.10 37.92
N ALA A 277 11.71 1.76 38.01
CA ALA A 277 12.76 2.46 37.31
C ALA A 277 12.60 2.36 35.77
N ALA A 278 12.23 1.19 35.24
CA ALA A 278 11.96 0.99 33.82
C ALA A 278 10.76 1.82 33.36
N ALA A 279 9.67 1.85 34.12
CA ALA A 279 8.48 2.66 33.82
C ALA A 279 8.80 4.17 33.83
N GLU A 280 9.58 4.64 34.81
CA GLU A 280 10.04 6.03 34.88
C GLU A 280 10.99 6.38 33.71
N ALA A 281 11.87 5.47 33.32
CA ALA A 281 12.76 5.66 32.18
C ALA A 281 11.96 5.75 30.86
N ALA A 282 10.97 4.87 30.68
CA ALA A 282 10.08 4.91 29.52
C ALA A 282 9.26 6.20 29.47
N ALA A 283 8.73 6.66 30.61
CA ALA A 283 7.98 7.92 30.70
C ALA A 283 8.88 9.13 30.39
N ARG A 284 10.14 9.14 30.87
CA ARG A 284 11.11 10.20 30.54
C ARG A 284 11.47 10.20 29.07
N ALA A 285 11.72 9.02 28.49
CA ALA A 285 11.99 8.89 27.05
C ALA A 285 10.82 9.38 26.19
N ALA A 286 9.59 9.04 26.57
CA ALA A 286 8.39 9.52 25.89
C ALA A 286 8.20 11.04 26.03
N ALA A 287 8.44 11.61 27.22
CA ALA A 287 8.38 13.06 27.46
C ALA A 287 9.47 13.81 26.70
N GLU A 288 10.69 13.27 26.63
CA GLU A 288 11.79 13.85 25.86
C GLU A 288 11.51 13.81 24.34
N ALA A 289 10.97 12.70 23.85
CA ALA A 289 10.52 12.59 22.46
C ALA A 289 9.42 13.60 22.13
N ALA A 290 8.43 13.75 23.02
CA ALA A 290 7.36 14.74 22.88
C ALA A 290 7.90 16.18 22.94
N ALA A 291 8.85 16.48 23.83
CA ALA A 291 9.49 17.79 23.93
C ALA A 291 10.33 18.12 22.69
N LYS A 292 11.09 17.14 22.15
CA LYS A 292 11.82 17.29 20.89
C LYS A 292 10.87 17.54 19.72
N ALA A 293 9.75 16.81 19.65
CA ALA A 293 8.72 17.04 18.62
C ALA A 293 8.09 18.44 18.75
N ALA A 294 7.76 18.88 19.97
CA ALA A 294 7.22 20.21 20.21
C ALA A 294 8.22 21.33 19.91
N ALA A 295 9.49 21.18 20.26
CA ALA A 295 10.56 22.11 19.94
C ALA A 295 10.82 22.20 18.44
N ALA A 296 10.80 21.07 17.72
CA ALA A 296 10.88 21.02 16.25
C ALA A 296 9.71 21.75 15.60
N ALA A 297 8.49 21.56 16.13
CA ALA A 297 7.29 22.26 15.68
C ALA A 297 7.37 23.79 15.92
N GLN A 298 7.94 24.24 17.04
CA GLN A 298 8.09 25.67 17.39
C GLN A 298 9.25 26.35 16.66
N SER A 299 10.34 25.61 16.34
CA SER A 299 11.52 26.15 15.66
C SER A 299 11.34 26.32 14.14
N GLY A 300 10.20 25.93 13.57
CA GLY A 300 9.98 25.94 12.14
C GLY A 300 10.98 25.04 11.38
N GLY A 301 11.51 24.02 12.05
CA GLY A 301 12.59 23.15 11.58
C GLY A 301 12.23 22.19 10.44
N GLY A 302 11.08 22.42 9.79
CA GLY A 302 10.80 21.93 8.46
C GLY A 302 11.65 22.72 7.48
N GLY A 303 12.63 22.11 6.83
CA GLY A 303 13.30 22.71 5.68
C GLY A 303 12.24 23.15 4.67
N SER A 304 12.54 24.15 3.86
CA SER A 304 11.64 24.62 2.81
C SER A 304 11.32 23.44 1.87
N GLY A 305 10.11 22.86 1.98
CA GLY A 305 9.65 21.79 1.10
C GLY A 305 9.70 22.26 -0.35
N GLY A 306 10.09 21.37 -1.27
CA GLY A 306 10.16 21.67 -2.69
C GLY A 306 11.37 22.50 -3.13
N SER A 307 12.19 23.04 -2.21
CA SER A 307 13.43 23.72 -2.58
C SER A 307 14.45 22.73 -3.12
N VAL A 308 14.86 22.91 -4.39
CA VAL A 308 15.83 22.05 -5.06
C VAL A 308 17.26 22.46 -4.64
N VAL A 309 18.01 21.53 -4.07
CA VAL A 309 19.40 21.73 -3.70
C VAL A 309 20.35 21.43 -4.87
N ALA A 310 21.66 21.72 -4.71
CA ALA A 310 22.66 21.54 -5.75
C ALA A 310 22.76 20.11 -6.31
N SER A 311 22.36 19.10 -5.55
CA SER A 311 22.28 17.70 -6.01
C SER A 311 21.12 17.42 -6.95
N GLY A 312 20.24 18.38 -7.20
CA GLY A 312 19.01 18.21 -8.00
C GLY A 312 17.85 17.59 -7.22
N TRP A 313 18.02 17.31 -5.94
CA TRP A 313 16.98 16.75 -5.06
C TRP A 313 16.25 17.85 -4.28
N SER A 314 15.06 17.55 -3.80
CA SER A 314 14.27 18.44 -2.98
C SER A 314 13.65 17.69 -1.79
N ARG A 315 13.31 18.42 -0.74
CA ARG A 315 12.63 17.87 0.44
C ARG A 315 11.16 17.60 0.11
N PRO A 316 10.65 16.37 0.38
CA PRO A 316 9.31 15.97 -0.05
C PRO A 316 8.17 16.68 0.72
N SER A 317 8.44 17.21 1.91
CA SER A 317 7.48 17.95 2.74
C SER A 317 8.20 19.04 3.54
N SER A 318 7.48 20.10 3.90
CA SER A 318 7.96 21.11 4.87
C SER A 318 7.82 20.64 6.31
N GLY A 319 7.19 19.47 6.55
CA GLY A 319 6.91 18.92 7.86
C GLY A 319 8.15 18.47 8.64
N TRP A 320 7.99 18.27 9.92
CA TRP A 320 9.03 17.66 10.76
C TRP A 320 8.87 16.14 10.74
N GLN A 321 9.96 15.42 11.02
CA GLN A 321 9.95 13.98 11.14
C GLN A 321 9.16 13.53 12.38
N THR A 322 8.12 12.74 12.19
CA THR A 322 7.29 12.15 13.27
C THR A 322 7.60 10.69 13.53
N SER A 323 8.09 9.97 12.50
CA SER A 323 8.50 8.56 12.61
C SER A 323 9.67 8.28 11.67
N GLY A 324 10.68 7.53 12.15
CA GLY A 324 11.87 7.15 11.38
C GLY A 324 11.72 5.78 10.72
N TYR A 325 12.67 5.45 9.86
CA TYR A 325 12.81 4.14 9.21
C TYR A 325 13.27 3.08 10.22
N GLY A 326 12.70 1.90 10.17
CA GLY A 326 13.16 0.75 10.96
C GLY A 326 12.08 0.04 11.78
N PRO A 327 12.47 -0.86 12.70
CA PRO A 327 11.55 -1.53 13.60
C PRO A 327 10.78 -0.54 14.46
N ARG A 328 9.47 -0.74 14.61
CA ARG A 328 8.60 0.06 15.47
C ARG A 328 7.54 -0.81 16.15
N SER A 329 7.00 -0.33 17.27
CA SER A 329 5.81 -0.93 17.89
C SER A 329 4.61 -0.78 16.95
N VAL A 330 3.83 -1.85 16.83
CA VAL A 330 2.57 -1.83 16.08
C VAL A 330 1.59 -0.90 16.77
N GLN A 331 1.02 0.02 16.02
CA GLN A 331 -0.03 0.93 16.49
C GLN A 331 -1.30 0.63 15.70
N CYS A 332 -2.43 0.48 16.40
CA CYS A 332 -3.73 0.23 15.79
C CYS A 332 -4.65 1.44 15.97
N GLY A 333 -5.42 1.79 14.92
CA GLY A 333 -6.42 2.87 14.93
C GLY A 333 -7.15 2.92 13.61
N ASN A 334 -8.31 3.58 13.55
CA ASN A 334 -9.12 3.74 12.33
C ASN A 334 -9.46 2.45 11.59
N GLY A 335 -9.45 1.29 12.30
CA GLY A 335 -9.72 -0.03 11.72
C GLY A 335 -8.50 -0.70 11.07
N TYR A 336 -7.31 -0.13 11.21
CA TYR A 336 -6.04 -0.65 10.68
C TYR A 336 -4.98 -0.67 11.77
N CYS A 337 -3.93 -1.49 11.56
CA CYS A 337 -2.73 -1.49 12.41
C CYS A 337 -1.50 -1.19 11.55
N SER A 338 -0.52 -0.45 12.09
CA SER A 338 0.78 -0.26 11.43
C SER A 338 1.57 -1.56 11.44
N THR A 339 2.49 -1.73 10.49
CA THR A 339 3.43 -2.84 10.50
C THR A 339 4.50 -2.68 11.58
N GLY A 340 5.09 -3.77 12.04
CA GLY A 340 6.21 -3.77 13.00
C GLY A 340 7.53 -3.22 12.44
N PHE A 341 7.59 -2.94 11.14
CA PHE A 341 8.72 -2.30 10.47
C PHE A 341 8.24 -1.13 9.60
N HIS A 342 8.91 0.02 9.68
CA HIS A 342 8.62 1.23 8.92
C HIS A 342 9.59 1.36 7.75
N TYR A 343 9.10 1.19 6.54
CA TYR A 343 9.91 1.24 5.30
C TYR A 343 10.17 2.66 4.76
N GLY A 344 9.72 3.67 5.48
CA GLY A 344 9.82 5.07 5.10
C GLY A 344 10.19 5.99 6.26
N VAL A 345 9.97 7.26 6.07
CA VAL A 345 10.00 8.30 7.10
C VAL A 345 8.69 9.09 7.02
N ASP A 346 8.08 9.37 8.17
CA ASP A 346 6.86 10.16 8.24
C ASP A 346 7.19 11.63 8.51
N LEU A 347 6.71 12.51 7.63
CA LEU A 347 6.89 13.96 7.72
C LEU A 347 5.53 14.64 7.82
N ALA A 348 5.29 15.41 8.88
CA ALA A 348 4.01 16.06 9.14
C ALA A 348 4.12 17.58 9.07
N SER A 349 3.39 18.19 8.09
CA SER A 349 3.15 19.64 7.99
C SER A 349 1.71 20.00 8.32
N GLY A 350 0.82 19.01 8.40
CA GLY A 350 -0.61 19.16 8.59
C GLY A 350 -1.44 18.87 7.36
N CYS A 351 -2.74 18.66 7.56
CA CYS A 351 -3.68 18.31 6.48
C CYS A 351 -3.69 19.37 5.36
N GLY A 352 -3.62 18.91 4.12
CA GLY A 352 -3.64 19.79 2.94
C GLY A 352 -2.31 20.48 2.62
N SER A 353 -1.25 20.25 3.40
CA SER A 353 0.09 20.74 3.08
C SER A 353 0.64 20.09 1.82
N ALA A 354 1.43 20.83 1.06
CA ALA A 354 1.96 20.35 -0.21
C ALA A 354 3.00 19.22 -0.02
N ILE A 355 2.87 18.20 -0.86
CA ILE A 355 3.85 17.14 -1.05
C ILE A 355 4.60 17.42 -2.36
N TYR A 356 5.92 17.35 -2.32
CA TYR A 356 6.79 17.70 -3.44
C TYR A 356 7.53 16.46 -3.97
N ALA A 357 7.73 16.40 -5.28
CA ALA A 357 8.58 15.39 -5.90
C ALA A 357 10.03 15.55 -5.40
N ALA A 358 10.56 14.53 -4.76
CA ALA A 358 11.91 14.59 -4.20
C ALA A 358 13.01 14.69 -5.26
N ASN A 359 12.73 14.24 -6.50
CA ASN A 359 13.57 14.47 -7.66
C ASN A 359 12.70 14.44 -8.92
N SER A 360 13.27 14.87 -10.06
CA SER A 360 12.61 14.74 -11.35
C SER A 360 12.47 13.28 -11.75
N GLY A 361 11.35 12.93 -12.40
CA GLY A 361 11.12 11.54 -12.80
C GLY A 361 9.74 11.31 -13.40
N THR A 362 9.47 10.05 -13.73
CA THR A 362 8.18 9.61 -14.27
C THR A 362 7.31 9.04 -13.15
N VAL A 363 6.06 9.45 -13.10
CA VAL A 363 5.04 8.86 -12.20
C VAL A 363 4.78 7.41 -12.65
N ARG A 364 5.17 6.45 -11.83
CA ARG A 364 4.91 5.03 -12.07
C ARG A 364 3.51 4.62 -11.62
N TYR A 365 3.06 5.20 -10.53
CA TYR A 365 1.75 4.95 -9.97
C TYR A 365 1.18 6.21 -9.29
N ALA A 366 -0.13 6.41 -9.39
CA ALA A 366 -0.84 7.46 -8.70
C ALA A 366 -2.30 7.01 -8.46
N GLY A 367 -2.66 6.66 -7.22
CA GLY A 367 -3.99 6.14 -6.90
C GLY A 367 -4.09 5.51 -5.50
N PRO A 368 -5.22 4.86 -5.18
CA PRO A 368 -5.42 4.15 -3.90
C PRO A 368 -4.49 2.95 -3.77
N ASN A 369 -3.91 2.73 -2.58
CA ASN A 369 -2.97 1.66 -2.32
C ASN A 369 -3.06 1.12 -0.88
N GLY A 370 -4.13 0.39 -0.56
CA GLY A 370 -4.31 -0.32 0.70
C GLY A 370 -3.91 0.49 1.93
N GLY A 371 -3.00 -0.03 2.75
CA GLY A 371 -2.50 0.60 3.96
C GLY A 371 -1.79 1.94 3.75
N TYR A 372 -1.25 2.23 2.57
CA TYR A 372 -0.69 3.54 2.21
C TYR A 372 -1.76 4.61 1.90
N GLY A 373 -3.04 4.22 1.83
CA GLY A 373 -4.10 5.12 1.40
C GLY A 373 -3.94 5.55 -0.05
N ASN A 374 -4.09 6.83 -0.34
CA ASN A 374 -3.74 7.38 -1.66
C ASN A 374 -2.23 7.54 -1.74
N TYR A 375 -1.64 7.06 -2.85
CA TYR A 375 -0.21 6.88 -2.99
C TYR A 375 0.30 7.31 -4.36
N ILE A 376 1.52 7.87 -4.40
CA ILE A 376 2.26 8.16 -5.63
C ILE A 376 3.60 7.44 -5.56
N LYS A 377 4.03 6.82 -6.67
CA LYS A 377 5.38 6.27 -6.86
C LYS A 377 6.05 6.94 -8.04
N LEU A 378 7.25 7.46 -7.84
CA LEU A 378 8.09 8.07 -8.88
C LEU A 378 9.28 7.16 -9.21
N ASP A 379 9.65 7.13 -10.48
CA ASP A 379 10.90 6.56 -10.99
C ASP A 379 11.81 7.69 -11.48
N HIS A 380 12.96 7.80 -10.85
CA HIS A 380 13.97 8.82 -11.16
C HIS A 380 15.03 8.36 -12.15
N GLY A 381 14.94 7.10 -12.63
CA GLY A 381 15.97 6.46 -13.42
C GLY A 381 17.12 5.91 -12.57
N GLY A 382 18.02 5.16 -13.21
CA GLY A 382 19.20 4.58 -12.53
C GLY A 382 18.86 3.61 -11.37
N GLY A 383 17.65 3.03 -11.35
CA GLY A 383 17.19 2.15 -10.29
C GLY A 383 16.73 2.88 -9.02
N VAL A 384 16.60 4.22 -9.05
CA VAL A 384 16.15 5.02 -7.91
C VAL A 384 14.70 5.41 -8.07
N GLY A 385 13.91 5.23 -7.02
CA GLY A 385 12.51 5.66 -6.95
C GLY A 385 12.15 6.24 -5.60
N THR A 386 11.01 6.93 -5.54
CA THR A 386 10.42 7.44 -4.29
C THR A 386 8.93 7.17 -4.23
N GLY A 387 8.41 7.03 -3.00
CA GLY A 387 7.01 6.78 -2.70
C GLY A 387 6.46 7.82 -1.73
N TYR A 388 5.17 8.14 -1.86
CA TYR A 388 4.46 9.16 -1.08
C TYR A 388 3.09 8.64 -0.70
N GLY A 389 2.88 8.33 0.58
CA GLY A 389 1.66 7.76 1.12
C GLY A 389 0.78 8.75 1.88
N HIS A 390 -0.39 8.25 2.29
CA HIS A 390 -1.40 8.92 3.12
C HIS A 390 -1.97 10.21 2.54
N ILE A 391 -1.86 10.41 1.21
CA ILE A 391 -2.35 11.57 0.48
C ILE A 391 -3.86 11.74 0.73
N GLN A 392 -4.34 12.97 0.92
CA GLN A 392 -5.76 13.25 1.13
C GLN A 392 -6.63 12.82 -0.06
N ASN A 393 -7.91 12.56 0.19
CA ASN A 393 -8.87 12.25 -0.88
C ASN A 393 -8.98 13.42 -1.87
N GLY A 394 -8.82 13.13 -3.17
CA GLY A 394 -8.77 14.15 -4.23
C GLY A 394 -7.48 14.98 -4.23
N GLY A 395 -6.48 14.62 -3.41
CA GLY A 395 -5.24 15.39 -3.27
C GLY A 395 -4.11 14.97 -4.21
N ILE A 396 -4.27 13.95 -5.04
CA ILE A 396 -3.31 13.58 -6.08
C ILE A 396 -3.44 14.55 -7.25
N LEU A 397 -2.33 15.19 -7.64
CA LEU A 397 -2.29 16.20 -8.71
C LEU A 397 -1.64 15.70 -10.00
N VAL A 398 -1.16 14.46 -10.01
CA VAL A 398 -0.43 13.86 -11.12
C VAL A 398 -1.04 12.52 -11.50
N ARG A 399 -0.68 11.98 -12.69
CA ARG A 399 -1.18 10.70 -13.20
C ARG A 399 -0.03 9.80 -13.63
N SER A 400 -0.27 8.49 -13.64
CA SER A 400 0.69 7.49 -14.16
C SER A 400 1.17 7.86 -15.57
N GLY A 401 2.47 7.71 -15.80
CA GLY A 401 3.14 8.09 -17.04
C GLY A 401 3.52 9.57 -17.15
N GLN A 402 3.08 10.45 -16.27
CA GLN A 402 3.41 11.87 -16.27
C GLN A 402 4.86 12.09 -15.80
N TRP A 403 5.59 12.97 -16.50
CA TRP A 403 6.86 13.50 -16.01
C TRP A 403 6.65 14.62 -15.01
N VAL A 404 7.42 14.62 -13.91
CA VAL A 404 7.45 15.68 -12.91
C VAL A 404 8.87 16.20 -12.69
N ASN A 405 8.99 17.45 -12.32
CA ASN A 405 10.27 18.05 -11.97
C ASN A 405 10.53 17.97 -10.47
N SER A 406 11.80 17.92 -10.07
CA SER A 406 12.20 18.06 -8.66
C SER A 406 11.57 19.30 -8.03
N GLY A 407 11.03 19.17 -6.83
CA GLY A 407 10.34 20.25 -6.12
C GLY A 407 8.95 20.61 -6.65
N GLN A 408 8.45 19.94 -7.68
CA GLN A 408 7.08 20.11 -8.15
C GLN A 408 6.08 19.61 -7.11
N VAL A 409 5.01 20.36 -6.84
CA VAL A 409 3.88 19.88 -6.03
C VAL A 409 3.18 18.74 -6.78
N ILE A 410 3.11 17.57 -6.15
CA ILE A 410 2.51 16.36 -6.74
C ILE A 410 1.24 15.91 -6.01
N ALA A 411 1.09 16.31 -4.74
CA ALA A 411 -0.07 15.96 -3.93
C ALA A 411 -0.19 16.87 -2.69
N TYR A 412 -1.19 16.53 -1.85
CA TYR A 412 -1.41 17.18 -0.55
C TYR A 412 -1.46 16.13 0.58
N GLU A 413 -0.82 16.45 1.72
CA GLU A 413 -0.82 15.61 2.92
C GLU A 413 -2.23 15.32 3.41
N GLY A 414 -2.47 14.09 3.83
CA GLY A 414 -3.74 13.63 4.34
C GLY A 414 -3.59 12.56 5.42
N ASN A 415 -4.70 11.86 5.66
CA ASN A 415 -4.82 10.81 6.69
C ASN A 415 -5.55 9.59 6.11
N THR A 416 -5.27 9.23 4.84
CA THR A 416 -5.88 8.05 4.19
C THR A 416 -5.07 6.79 4.48
N GLY A 417 -5.71 5.63 4.39
CA GLY A 417 -5.08 4.35 4.71
C GLY A 417 -4.76 4.18 6.19
N ASN A 418 -3.64 3.53 6.49
CA ASN A 418 -3.20 3.22 7.85
C ASN A 418 -2.43 4.39 8.48
N SER A 419 -3.11 5.49 8.75
CA SER A 419 -2.54 6.73 9.27
C SER A 419 -3.29 7.21 10.51
N PHE A 420 -2.57 7.79 11.47
CA PHE A 420 -3.09 8.27 12.76
C PHE A 420 -3.15 9.80 12.85
N GLY A 421 -2.78 10.50 11.76
CA GLY A 421 -2.77 11.96 11.67
C GLY A 421 -2.27 12.39 10.31
N CYS A 422 -2.48 13.67 9.93
CA CYS A 422 -2.05 14.14 8.63
C CYS A 422 -0.53 14.23 8.53
N HIS A 423 0.04 13.48 7.60
CA HIS A 423 1.47 13.45 7.26
C HIS A 423 1.66 12.89 5.86
N VAL A 424 2.86 12.98 5.32
CA VAL A 424 3.32 12.18 4.19
C VAL A 424 4.24 11.08 4.71
N HIS A 425 3.91 9.83 4.38
CA HIS A 425 4.83 8.70 4.48
C HIS A 425 5.72 8.72 3.24
N PHE A 426 7.03 8.94 3.44
CA PHE A 426 7.99 9.07 2.35
C PHE A 426 8.96 7.89 2.32
N GLU A 427 9.06 7.24 1.17
CA GLU A 427 9.93 6.10 0.93
C GLU A 427 10.97 6.39 -0.16
N VAL A 428 12.11 5.73 -0.07
CA VAL A 428 13.15 5.69 -1.11
C VAL A 428 13.41 4.24 -1.49
N TYR A 429 13.55 4.01 -2.79
CA TYR A 429 13.81 2.69 -3.36
C TYR A 429 15.11 2.68 -4.15
N ILE A 430 15.91 1.61 -3.97
CA ILE A 430 17.09 1.31 -4.79
C ILE A 430 16.89 -0.05 -5.45
N ASN A 431 16.83 -0.07 -6.77
CA ASN A 431 16.56 -1.28 -7.56
C ASN A 431 15.29 -2.01 -7.12
N GLY A 432 14.25 -1.22 -6.80
CA GLY A 432 12.96 -1.73 -6.33
C GLY A 432 12.87 -2.03 -4.83
N ASN A 433 13.98 -2.06 -4.10
CA ASN A 433 13.99 -2.36 -2.66
C ASN A 433 13.95 -1.07 -1.82
N PRO A 434 13.14 -1.02 -0.72
CA PRO A 434 13.11 0.12 0.17
C PRO A 434 14.46 0.27 0.89
N THR A 435 14.90 1.49 1.00
CA THR A 435 16.10 1.85 1.75
C THR A 435 15.79 2.98 2.73
N ASN A 436 16.62 3.14 3.75
CA ASN A 436 16.42 4.20 4.74
C ASN A 436 16.49 5.59 4.07
N PRO A 437 15.38 6.37 4.05
CA PRO A 437 15.36 7.68 3.41
C PRO A 437 16.28 8.71 4.11
N ILE A 438 16.50 8.56 5.42
CA ILE A 438 17.23 9.57 6.22
C ILE A 438 18.68 9.72 5.74
N PRO A 439 19.55 8.69 5.75
CA PRO A 439 20.91 8.81 5.22
C PRO A 439 20.90 9.05 3.69
N PHE A 440 19.99 8.43 2.97
CA PHE A 440 19.89 8.62 1.51
C PHE A 440 19.70 10.08 1.11
N MET A 441 18.80 10.79 1.79
CA MET A 441 18.51 12.21 1.54
C MET A 441 19.62 13.11 2.12
N ALA A 442 20.19 12.75 3.28
CA ALA A 442 21.32 13.48 3.88
C ALA A 442 22.56 13.52 2.97
N ASP A 443 22.88 12.41 2.31
CA ASP A 443 23.98 12.33 1.32
C ASP A 443 23.76 13.27 0.11
N ARG A 444 22.50 13.72 -0.09
CA ARG A 444 22.08 14.67 -1.14
C ARG A 444 21.89 16.09 -0.62
N GLY A 445 22.27 16.34 0.64
CA GLY A 445 22.19 17.65 1.28
C GLY A 445 20.78 18.02 1.79
N ILE A 446 19.91 17.01 2.01
CA ILE A 446 18.54 17.21 2.48
C ILE A 446 18.32 16.49 3.81
N SER A 447 17.85 17.23 4.81
CA SER A 447 17.36 16.65 6.06
C SER A 447 15.85 16.33 5.93
N VAL A 448 15.47 15.10 6.17
CA VAL A 448 14.08 14.63 6.20
C VAL A 448 13.70 14.17 7.61
#